data_8bf0e625f7cc278f3dce017fc065a82c
#
_entry.id   8bf0e625f7cc278f3dce017fc065a82c
#
_cell.length_a   1.000
_cell.length_b   1.000
_cell.length_c   1.000
_cell.angle_alpha   90.00
_cell.angle_beta   90.00
_cell.angle_gamma   90.00
#
_symmetry.space_group_name_H-M   'P 1'
#
loop_
_entity.id
_entity.type
_entity.pdbx_description
1 polymer ?
#
loop_
_entity_poly.entity_id
_entity_poly.type
_entity_poly.pdbx_seq_one_letter_code
_entity_poly.pdbx_strand_id
1 'polypeptide(L)'
;FADVELTNALKRQLIEPWNLKIKTNMSHIKNISRRSFVRSIGLASGGLILACNTSVFSDKDKKPENLIDFNPNLFVQINSDGSVILIASRSEMGNGVRTSLPSVIADEMEADWSKITVQQAVGDKKYGDQNTDGSRSIRYLYEPMRKMGAIAKAMLIAAAAQKWEVPETECTAENHFIVHSSGKKVGFGDLVEIAKTLEIPSEESLKYKSPKDFKYIGKYLKGVDVEEYANGSAIFGLDKRLPNMKFVAIARCPVTFGTVKSFDKTQAL
;
A
#
# COMPACT_ATOMS: atom_id res chain seq x y z
N PHE A 1 3.78 -34.76 31.94
CA PHE A 1 2.71 -33.80 32.27
C PHE A 1 3.34 -32.64 33.01
N ALA A 2 3.54 -31.50 32.34
CA ALA A 2 3.96 -30.29 33.00
C ALA A 2 2.70 -29.49 33.31
N ASP A 3 2.34 -29.42 34.58
CA ASP A 3 1.37 -28.45 35.07
C ASP A 3 1.94 -27.05 34.85
N VAL A 4 1.42 -26.34 33.88
CA VAL A 4 1.74 -24.91 33.69
C VAL A 4 0.85 -24.14 34.66
N GLU A 5 1.36 -23.83 35.85
CA GLU A 5 0.73 -22.87 36.74
C GLU A 5 0.80 -21.47 36.11
N LEU A 6 -0.33 -21.04 35.55
CA LEU A 6 -0.54 -19.66 35.17
C LEU A 6 -0.48 -18.77 36.42
N THR A 7 0.39 -17.77 36.43
CA THR A 7 0.51 -16.84 37.55
C THR A 7 -0.83 -16.15 37.83
N ASN A 8 -1.11 -15.88 39.11
CA ASN A 8 -2.35 -15.25 39.59
C ASN A 8 -2.68 -13.89 38.95
N ALA A 9 -1.71 -13.24 38.32
CA ALA A 9 -1.89 -12.00 37.56
C ALA A 9 -2.64 -12.24 36.23
N LEU A 10 -2.32 -13.32 35.51
CA LEU A 10 -3.00 -13.71 34.29
C LEU A 10 -4.43 -14.21 34.58
N LYS A 11 -4.66 -14.88 35.72
CA LYS A 11 -5.98 -15.34 36.13
C LYS A 11 -6.96 -14.19 36.43
N ARG A 12 -6.49 -13.05 36.95
CA ARG A 12 -7.34 -11.86 37.23
C ARG A 12 -7.76 -11.06 35.99
N GLN A 13 -7.03 -11.12 34.92
CA GLN A 13 -7.38 -10.43 33.65
C GLN A 13 -8.39 -11.18 32.79
N LEU A 14 -8.70 -12.44 33.09
CA LEU A 14 -9.55 -13.30 32.28
C LEU A 14 -11.01 -13.40 32.74
N ILE A 15 -11.37 -12.81 33.88
CA ILE A 15 -12.69 -13.01 34.50
C ILE A 15 -13.33 -11.67 34.87
N GLU A 16 -13.96 -10.99 33.89
CA GLU A 16 -15.14 -10.16 34.14
C GLU A 16 -16.16 -10.30 32.99
N PRO A 17 -17.41 -10.68 33.29
CA PRO A 17 -18.44 -10.83 32.27
C PRO A 17 -19.15 -9.49 32.02
N TRP A 18 -18.91 -8.85 30.90
CA TRP A 18 -19.73 -7.72 30.47
C TRP A 18 -20.89 -8.22 29.62
N ASN A 19 -22.09 -8.23 30.20
CA ASN A 19 -23.33 -8.37 29.47
C ASN A 19 -23.69 -7.07 28.74
N LEU A 20 -23.36 -6.95 27.48
CA LEU A 20 -23.90 -5.92 26.60
C LEU A 20 -24.68 -6.56 25.44
N LYS A 21 -26.01 -6.42 25.48
CA LYS A 21 -26.88 -6.73 24.32
C LYS A 21 -26.61 -5.68 23.22
N ILE A 22 -25.83 -6.04 22.22
CA ILE A 22 -25.65 -5.22 21.01
C ILE A 22 -26.80 -5.57 20.05
N LYS A 23 -27.70 -4.61 19.83
CA LYS A 23 -28.60 -4.62 18.67
C LYS A 23 -27.75 -4.37 17.43
N THR A 24 -27.48 -5.41 16.65
CA THR A 24 -26.85 -5.30 15.33
C THR A 24 -27.88 -4.74 14.35
N ASN A 25 -27.85 -3.43 14.12
CA ASN A 25 -28.39 -2.89 12.90
C ASN A 25 -27.41 -3.22 11.76
N MET A 26 -27.63 -4.33 11.08
CA MET A 26 -27.02 -4.58 9.78
C MET A 26 -27.63 -3.60 8.78
N SER A 27 -26.99 -2.45 8.59
CA SER A 27 -27.27 -1.62 7.43
C SER A 27 -26.84 -2.40 6.19
N HIS A 28 -27.73 -2.59 5.24
CA HIS A 28 -27.47 -3.20 3.95
C HIS A 28 -26.24 -2.58 3.31
N ILE A 29 -25.18 -3.36 3.11
CA ILE A 29 -24.06 -2.98 2.25
C ILE A 29 -24.62 -2.90 0.83
N LYS A 30 -24.93 -1.68 0.38
CA LYS A 30 -25.25 -1.45 -1.04
C LYS A 30 -24.00 -1.83 -1.84
N ASN A 31 -24.14 -2.76 -2.78
CA ASN A 31 -23.13 -3.04 -3.78
C ASN A 31 -22.87 -1.77 -4.60
N ILE A 32 -21.90 -0.99 -4.18
CA ILE A 32 -21.43 0.19 -4.91
C ILE A 32 -20.59 -0.34 -6.07
N SER A 33 -20.90 0.05 -7.31
CA SER A 33 -20.08 -0.33 -8.45
C SER A 33 -18.65 0.22 -8.26
N ARG A 34 -17.64 -0.50 -8.77
CA ARG A 34 -16.23 -0.09 -8.68
C ARG A 34 -16.02 1.36 -9.15
N ARG A 35 -16.75 1.78 -10.19
CA ARG A 35 -16.70 3.14 -10.75
C ARG A 35 -17.29 4.20 -9.79
N SER A 36 -18.35 3.87 -9.08
CA SER A 36 -18.97 4.77 -8.09
C SER A 36 -18.11 4.89 -6.84
N PHE A 37 -17.43 3.81 -6.42
CA PHE A 37 -16.51 3.81 -5.29
C PHE A 37 -15.30 4.70 -5.55
N VAL A 38 -14.67 4.57 -6.73
CA VAL A 38 -13.53 5.40 -7.14
C VAL A 38 -13.91 6.88 -7.24
N ARG A 39 -15.09 7.19 -7.82
CA ARG A 39 -15.59 8.57 -7.86
C ARG A 39 -15.85 9.16 -6.48
N SER A 40 -16.39 8.36 -5.54
CA SER A 40 -16.70 8.84 -4.19
C SER A 40 -15.44 9.17 -3.38
N ILE A 41 -14.36 8.37 -3.53
CA ILE A 41 -13.09 8.63 -2.83
C ILE A 41 -12.35 9.80 -3.48
N GLY A 42 -12.31 9.88 -4.81
CA GLY A 42 -11.67 10.99 -5.52
C GLY A 42 -12.31 12.35 -5.22
N LEU A 43 -13.65 12.39 -5.05
CA LEU A 43 -14.38 13.61 -4.70
C LEU A 43 -14.23 14.00 -3.23
N ALA A 44 -14.07 13.03 -2.33
CA ALA A 44 -13.97 13.30 -0.89
C ALA A 44 -12.58 13.76 -0.45
N SER A 45 -11.51 13.34 -1.15
CA SER A 45 -10.13 13.62 -0.75
C SER A 45 -9.44 14.76 -1.51
N GLY A 46 -10.10 15.35 -2.54
CA GLY A 46 -9.48 16.37 -3.39
C GLY A 46 -8.22 15.91 -4.14
N GLY A 47 -7.87 14.61 -4.07
CA GLY A 47 -6.66 14.02 -4.63
C GLY A 47 -6.89 13.27 -5.95
N LEU A 48 -5.84 13.12 -6.76
CA LEU A 48 -5.80 12.25 -7.93
C LEU A 48 -5.50 10.82 -7.49
N ILE A 49 -6.46 9.92 -7.69
CA ILE A 49 -6.24 8.48 -7.57
C ILE A 49 -6.17 7.92 -8.99
N LEU A 50 -5.00 7.44 -9.37
CA LEU A 50 -4.77 6.92 -10.71
C LEU A 50 -5.50 5.58 -10.90
N ALA A 51 -6.50 5.59 -11.76
CA ALA A 51 -7.33 4.45 -12.10
C ALA A 51 -6.78 3.73 -13.34
N CYS A 52 -5.89 2.76 -13.19
CA CYS A 52 -5.48 1.88 -14.28
C CYS A 52 -6.28 0.57 -14.27
N ASN A 53 -7.15 0.41 -15.22
CA ASN A 53 -7.83 -0.87 -15.48
C ASN A 53 -7.12 -1.61 -16.61
N THR A 54 -5.81 -1.77 -16.53
CA THR A 54 -5.04 -2.59 -17.45
C THR A 54 -4.55 -3.82 -16.73
N SER A 55 -4.66 -4.97 -17.39
CA SER A 55 -4.01 -6.21 -16.99
C SER A 55 -2.48 -6.04 -17.09
N VAL A 56 -1.92 -5.32 -16.13
CA VAL A 56 -0.50 -4.95 -16.03
C VAL A 56 0.42 -6.17 -15.99
N PHE A 57 -0.15 -7.36 -15.84
CA PHE A 57 0.56 -8.60 -15.59
C PHE A 57 0.25 -9.72 -16.57
N SER A 58 -0.17 -9.37 -17.78
CA SER A 58 -0.32 -10.38 -18.83
C SER A 58 1.03 -10.70 -19.48
N ASP A 59 1.87 -11.40 -18.77
CA ASP A 59 2.91 -12.21 -19.40
C ASP A 59 2.29 -13.55 -19.75
N LYS A 60 2.12 -13.82 -21.05
CA LYS A 60 1.33 -14.95 -21.56
C LYS A 60 1.91 -16.32 -21.20
N ASP A 61 3.13 -16.40 -20.67
CA ASP A 61 3.84 -17.67 -20.56
C ASP A 61 4.12 -18.18 -19.15
N LYS A 62 3.89 -17.41 -18.06
CA LYS A 62 4.06 -17.91 -16.69
C LYS A 62 3.23 -17.12 -15.69
N LYS A 63 1.94 -17.35 -15.64
CA LYS A 63 1.10 -16.92 -14.52
C LYS A 63 1.38 -17.87 -13.33
N PRO A 64 2.02 -17.43 -12.24
CA PRO A 64 1.90 -18.18 -10.99
C PRO A 64 0.43 -18.19 -10.61
N GLU A 65 -0.14 -19.34 -10.32
CA GLU A 65 -1.57 -19.58 -10.14
C GLU A 65 -2.27 -18.74 -9.06
N ASN A 66 -1.59 -17.80 -8.42
CA ASN A 66 -2.09 -17.01 -7.30
C ASN A 66 -1.77 -15.50 -7.36
N LEU A 67 -1.40 -14.94 -8.51
CA LEU A 67 -1.32 -13.48 -8.64
C LEU A 67 -2.73 -12.93 -8.90
N ILE A 68 -3.35 -12.44 -7.83
CA ILE A 68 -4.58 -11.64 -7.89
C ILE A 68 -4.27 -10.39 -8.71
N ASP A 69 -5.17 -10.02 -9.62
CA ASP A 69 -5.05 -8.81 -10.44
C ASP A 69 -4.67 -7.60 -9.57
N PHE A 70 -3.44 -7.13 -9.75
CA PHE A 70 -2.88 -6.00 -9.03
C PHE A 70 -3.50 -4.72 -9.59
N ASN A 71 -4.21 -3.99 -8.74
CA ASN A 71 -4.89 -2.75 -9.15
C ASN A 71 -4.01 -1.53 -8.81
N PRO A 72 -3.35 -0.90 -9.79
CA PRO A 72 -2.43 0.21 -9.55
C PRO A 72 -3.09 1.43 -8.89
N ASN A 73 -4.40 1.60 -9.04
CA ASN A 73 -5.18 2.69 -8.42
C ASN A 73 -5.10 2.78 -6.92
N LEU A 74 -4.70 1.68 -6.29
CA LEU A 74 -4.68 1.58 -4.84
C LEU A 74 -3.31 1.95 -4.27
N PHE A 75 -2.31 2.20 -5.11
CA PHE A 75 -0.91 2.34 -4.68
C PHE A 75 -0.36 3.75 -4.75
N VAL A 76 -0.98 4.64 -5.54
CA VAL A 76 -0.52 6.02 -5.71
C VAL A 76 -1.69 6.97 -5.57
N GLN A 77 -1.58 7.89 -4.64
CA GLN A 77 -2.50 9.03 -4.51
C GLN A 77 -1.68 10.32 -4.49
N ILE A 78 -2.07 11.28 -5.31
CA ILE A 78 -1.49 12.62 -5.34
C ILE A 78 -2.57 13.59 -4.87
N ASN A 79 -2.26 14.39 -3.87
CA ASN A 79 -3.20 15.36 -3.30
C ASN A 79 -3.00 16.75 -3.93
N SER A 80 -4.02 17.61 -3.84
CA SER A 80 -3.98 18.97 -4.37
C SER A 80 -2.96 19.87 -3.67
N ASP A 81 -2.56 19.53 -2.44
CA ASP A 81 -1.47 20.21 -1.72
C ASP A 81 -0.07 19.80 -2.18
N GLY A 82 0.02 18.88 -3.13
CA GLY A 82 1.25 18.30 -3.66
C GLY A 82 1.78 17.12 -2.85
N SER A 83 1.20 16.76 -1.72
CA SER A 83 1.62 15.54 -1.01
C SER A 83 1.26 14.28 -1.79
N VAL A 84 2.09 13.24 -1.66
CA VAL A 84 1.90 11.95 -2.33
C VAL A 84 1.80 10.85 -1.30
N ILE A 85 0.79 10.00 -1.41
CA ILE A 85 0.65 8.80 -0.59
C ILE A 85 0.96 7.59 -1.46
N LEU A 86 1.92 6.78 -1.02
CA LEU A 86 2.27 5.52 -1.65
C LEU A 86 1.90 4.37 -0.72
N ILE A 87 1.18 3.39 -1.24
CA ILE A 87 0.75 2.23 -0.46
C ILE A 87 1.78 1.10 -0.59
N ALA A 88 2.37 0.70 0.53
CA ALA A 88 3.22 -0.47 0.62
C ALA A 88 2.36 -1.73 0.78
N SER A 89 2.34 -2.60 -0.21
CA SER A 89 1.52 -3.83 -0.19
C SER A 89 2.17 -4.97 0.59
N ARG A 90 3.49 -5.00 0.70
CA ARG A 90 4.23 -6.04 1.39
C ARG A 90 4.44 -5.70 2.86
N SER A 91 4.31 -6.70 3.72
CA SER A 91 4.55 -6.53 5.16
C SER A 91 6.03 -6.30 5.43
N GLU A 92 6.35 -5.28 6.24
CA GLU A 92 7.70 -5.06 6.74
C GLU A 92 8.03 -6.11 7.82
N MET A 93 9.20 -6.70 7.70
CA MET A 93 9.72 -7.68 8.64
C MET A 93 11.21 -7.46 8.98
N GLY A 94 11.67 -6.21 8.82
CA GLY A 94 13.05 -5.79 9.04
C GLY A 94 13.92 -5.82 7.78
N ASN A 95 13.32 -6.06 6.61
CA ASN A 95 14.02 -6.15 5.33
C ASN A 95 13.95 -4.86 4.48
N GLY A 96 13.28 -3.82 4.96
CA GLY A 96 13.17 -2.52 4.30
C GLY A 96 12.21 -2.48 3.10
N VAL A 97 11.37 -3.50 2.92
CA VAL A 97 10.45 -3.57 1.78
C VAL A 97 9.42 -2.45 1.76
N ARG A 98 9.02 -1.97 2.94
CA ARG A 98 8.09 -0.84 3.10
C ARG A 98 8.67 0.49 2.62
N THR A 99 9.98 0.59 2.50
CA THR A 99 10.68 1.73 1.90
C THR A 99 11.01 1.47 0.45
N SER A 100 11.59 0.30 0.15
CA SER A 100 12.18 0.02 -1.16
C SER A 100 11.15 -0.11 -2.29
N LEU A 101 9.97 -0.70 -2.07
CA LEU A 101 8.95 -0.79 -3.12
C LEU A 101 8.34 0.58 -3.46
N PRO A 102 7.89 1.40 -2.49
CA PRO A 102 7.43 2.75 -2.78
C PRO A 102 8.50 3.64 -3.42
N SER A 103 9.78 3.45 -3.07
CA SER A 103 10.86 4.24 -3.68
C SER A 103 11.01 4.03 -5.18
N VAL A 104 10.64 2.84 -5.68
CA VAL A 104 10.62 2.56 -7.13
C VAL A 104 9.57 3.40 -7.85
N ILE A 105 8.38 3.53 -7.27
CA ILE A 105 7.31 4.40 -7.81
C ILE A 105 7.77 5.86 -7.78
N ALA A 106 8.28 6.30 -6.62
CA ALA A 106 8.73 7.67 -6.41
C ALA A 106 9.83 8.09 -7.38
N ASP A 107 10.78 7.19 -7.63
CA ASP A 107 11.88 7.43 -8.56
C ASP A 107 11.36 7.61 -9.99
N GLU A 108 10.53 6.67 -10.45
CA GLU A 108 10.03 6.68 -11.82
C GLU A 108 9.12 7.90 -12.10
N MET A 109 8.32 8.33 -11.11
CA MET A 109 7.45 9.50 -11.26
C MET A 109 8.15 10.83 -10.97
N GLU A 110 9.44 10.84 -10.65
CA GLU A 110 10.21 12.05 -10.29
C GLU A 110 9.68 12.77 -9.04
N ALA A 111 9.13 12.04 -8.09
CA ALA A 111 8.60 12.62 -6.86
C ALA A 111 9.71 12.95 -5.86
N ASP A 112 9.53 14.05 -5.13
CA ASP A 112 10.37 14.38 -3.98
C ASP A 112 10.01 13.51 -2.79
N TRP A 113 10.96 12.69 -2.29
CA TRP A 113 10.74 11.78 -1.20
C TRP A 113 10.26 12.46 0.09
N SER A 114 10.65 13.71 0.31
CA SER A 114 10.22 14.48 1.49
C SER A 114 8.72 14.80 1.50
N LYS A 115 8.05 14.72 0.36
CA LYS A 115 6.61 14.95 0.19
C LYS A 115 5.81 13.65 0.11
N ILE A 116 6.47 12.51 0.34
CA ILE A 116 5.83 11.20 0.26
C ILE A 116 5.51 10.68 1.66
N THR A 117 4.28 10.21 1.82
CA THR A 117 3.87 9.40 2.96
C THR A 117 3.67 7.96 2.51
N VAL A 118 4.37 7.04 3.12
CA VAL A 118 4.19 5.61 2.87
C VAL A 118 3.19 5.04 3.86
N GLN A 119 2.11 4.45 3.35
CA GLN A 119 1.10 3.78 4.15
C GLN A 119 1.13 2.28 3.92
N GLN A 120 0.99 1.51 5.00
CA GLN A 120 0.86 0.05 4.89
C GLN A 120 -0.53 -0.31 4.35
N ALA A 121 -0.58 -1.17 3.34
CA ALA A 121 -1.84 -1.76 2.89
C ALA A 121 -2.51 -2.53 4.03
N VAL A 122 -3.82 -2.41 4.13
CA VAL A 122 -4.62 -3.27 5.01
C VAL A 122 -4.73 -4.69 4.43
N GLY A 123 -5.05 -5.68 5.25
CA GLY A 123 -5.19 -7.09 4.85
C GLY A 123 -6.40 -7.32 3.92
N ASP A 124 -6.39 -6.75 2.73
CA ASP A 124 -7.48 -6.81 1.74
C ASP A 124 -6.94 -7.37 0.41
N LYS A 125 -7.69 -8.32 -0.17
CA LYS A 125 -7.36 -8.97 -1.46
C LYS A 125 -7.15 -7.99 -2.62
N LYS A 126 -7.71 -6.78 -2.54
CA LYS A 126 -7.52 -5.74 -3.55
C LYS A 126 -6.05 -5.34 -3.75
N TYR A 127 -5.20 -5.53 -2.74
CA TYR A 127 -3.77 -5.23 -2.83
C TYR A 127 -2.93 -6.40 -3.36
N GLY A 128 -3.56 -7.49 -3.78
CA GLY A 128 -2.89 -8.68 -4.29
C GLY A 128 -2.20 -9.50 -3.20
N ASP A 129 -1.12 -10.17 -3.59
CA ASP A 129 -0.28 -10.93 -2.66
C ASP A 129 0.53 -9.99 -1.77
N GLN A 130 0.21 -9.96 -0.48
CA GLN A 130 0.86 -9.12 0.52
C GLN A 130 1.91 -9.86 1.35
N ASN A 131 2.21 -11.12 1.00
CA ASN A 131 3.13 -11.97 1.74
C ASN A 131 4.60 -11.62 1.45
N THR A 132 5.39 -11.37 2.49
CA THR A 132 6.82 -11.10 2.37
C THR A 132 7.60 -12.36 2.67
N ASP A 133 7.96 -13.09 1.62
CA ASP A 133 8.72 -14.34 1.68
C ASP A 133 9.53 -14.59 0.41
N GLY A 134 10.35 -15.62 0.39
CA GLY A 134 10.99 -16.19 -0.79
C GLY A 134 11.72 -15.20 -1.70
N SER A 135 12.15 -14.06 -1.21
CA SER A 135 12.76 -12.95 -1.97
C SER A 135 11.89 -12.48 -3.14
N ARG A 136 10.55 -12.61 -3.03
CA ARG A 136 9.61 -12.32 -4.11
C ARG A 136 9.22 -10.86 -4.23
N SER A 137 9.34 -10.08 -3.16
CA SER A 137 8.81 -8.71 -3.13
C SER A 137 9.39 -7.84 -4.25
N ILE A 138 10.69 -7.63 -4.29
CA ILE A 138 11.32 -6.84 -5.37
C ILE A 138 11.25 -7.59 -6.70
N ARG A 139 11.55 -8.89 -6.72
CA ARG A 139 11.59 -9.69 -7.96
C ARG A 139 10.30 -9.65 -8.76
N TYR A 140 9.14 -9.65 -8.09
CA TYR A 140 7.84 -9.64 -8.78
C TYR A 140 7.20 -8.26 -8.87
N LEU A 141 7.54 -7.33 -7.97
CA LEU A 141 6.87 -6.03 -7.94
C LEU A 141 7.71 -4.88 -8.49
N TYR A 142 8.98 -5.09 -8.82
CA TYR A 142 9.85 -4.03 -9.34
C TYR A 142 9.28 -3.41 -10.62
N GLU A 143 9.05 -4.19 -11.66
CA GLU A 143 8.50 -3.69 -12.93
C GLU A 143 7.09 -3.12 -12.78
N PRO A 144 6.16 -3.77 -12.06
CA PRO A 144 4.87 -3.16 -11.77
C PRO A 144 4.95 -1.81 -11.06
N MET A 145 5.83 -1.64 -10.08
CA MET A 145 6.01 -0.37 -9.38
C MET A 145 6.60 0.70 -10.31
N ARG A 146 7.56 0.34 -11.15
CA ARG A 146 8.08 1.23 -12.20
C ARG A 146 6.96 1.71 -13.12
N LYS A 147 6.15 0.77 -13.60
CA LYS A 147 5.02 1.08 -14.49
C LYS A 147 4.04 2.05 -13.85
N MET A 148 3.71 1.89 -12.57
CA MET A 148 2.85 2.83 -11.87
C MET A 148 3.44 4.23 -11.79
N GLY A 149 4.74 4.34 -11.48
CA GLY A 149 5.44 5.61 -11.48
C GLY A 149 5.45 6.26 -12.86
N ALA A 150 5.70 5.49 -13.92
CA ALA A 150 5.69 5.97 -15.30
C ALA A 150 4.31 6.47 -15.75
N ILE A 151 3.23 5.76 -15.39
CA ILE A 151 1.86 6.19 -15.65
C ILE A 151 1.56 7.51 -14.94
N ALA A 152 1.88 7.61 -13.65
CA ALA A 152 1.67 8.83 -12.89
C ALA A 152 2.42 10.02 -13.52
N LYS A 153 3.68 9.81 -13.89
CA LYS A 153 4.50 10.79 -14.59
C LYS A 153 3.88 11.23 -15.92
N ALA A 154 3.46 10.29 -16.75
CA ALA A 154 2.88 10.59 -18.06
C ALA A 154 1.57 11.39 -17.93
N MET A 155 0.70 11.03 -16.99
CA MET A 155 -0.54 11.77 -16.74
C MET A 155 -0.29 13.20 -16.24
N LEU A 156 0.71 13.39 -15.38
CA LEU A 156 1.09 14.73 -14.91
C LEU A 156 1.68 15.58 -16.06
N ILE A 157 2.50 14.98 -16.92
CA ILE A 157 3.02 15.65 -18.11
C ILE A 157 1.88 16.06 -19.06
N ALA A 158 0.96 15.16 -19.35
CA ALA A 158 -0.21 15.44 -20.18
C ALA A 158 -1.09 16.56 -19.57
N ALA A 159 -1.30 16.54 -18.25
CA ALA A 159 -2.05 17.59 -17.57
C ALA A 159 -1.37 18.96 -17.64
N ALA A 160 -0.05 19.01 -17.53
CA ALA A 160 0.70 20.25 -17.68
C ALA A 160 0.69 20.75 -19.13
N ALA A 161 0.86 19.85 -20.10
CA ALA A 161 0.78 20.17 -21.52
C ALA A 161 -0.58 20.74 -21.88
N GLN A 162 -1.68 20.14 -21.39
CA GLN A 162 -3.03 20.69 -21.54
C GLN A 162 -3.19 22.07 -20.87
N LYS A 163 -2.68 22.22 -19.65
CA LYS A 163 -2.74 23.49 -18.91
C LYS A 163 -2.02 24.63 -19.61
N TRP A 164 -0.95 24.34 -20.31
CA TRP A 164 -0.13 25.34 -21.01
C TRP A 164 -0.41 25.44 -22.50
N GLU A 165 -1.26 24.57 -23.05
CA GLU A 165 -1.58 24.45 -24.47
C GLU A 165 -0.33 24.22 -25.32
N VAL A 166 0.53 23.27 -24.89
CA VAL A 166 1.80 22.92 -25.52
C VAL A 166 1.89 21.42 -25.77
N PRO A 167 2.76 20.95 -26.69
CA PRO A 167 3.02 19.53 -26.85
C PRO A 167 3.62 18.88 -25.59
N GLU A 168 3.22 17.65 -25.26
CA GLU A 168 3.80 16.87 -24.15
C GLU A 168 5.32 16.69 -24.29
N THR A 169 5.83 16.66 -25.51
CA THR A 169 7.27 16.50 -25.82
C THR A 169 8.12 17.65 -25.31
N GLU A 170 7.52 18.80 -25.04
CA GLU A 170 8.18 19.98 -24.49
C GLU A 170 8.17 20.02 -22.97
N CYS A 171 7.48 19.06 -22.33
CA CYS A 171 7.32 18.95 -20.89
C CYS A 171 8.12 17.77 -20.33
N THR A 172 8.77 18.00 -19.19
CA THR A 172 9.53 16.98 -18.46
C THR A 172 9.17 16.98 -16.98
N ALA A 173 9.19 15.83 -16.34
CA ALA A 173 9.06 15.75 -14.88
C ALA A 173 10.44 15.90 -14.24
N GLU A 174 10.54 16.76 -13.23
CA GLU A 174 11.76 16.99 -12.49
C GLU A 174 11.45 17.37 -11.04
N ASN A 175 11.92 16.55 -10.12
CA ASN A 175 11.89 16.81 -8.68
C ASN A 175 10.54 17.35 -8.17
N HIS A 176 9.47 16.58 -8.42
CA HIS A 176 8.09 16.88 -7.98
C HIS A 176 7.36 17.99 -8.75
N PHE A 177 7.91 18.38 -9.87
CA PHE A 177 7.33 19.39 -10.75
C PHE A 177 7.29 18.89 -12.19
N ILE A 178 6.41 19.47 -12.99
CA ILE A 178 6.53 19.42 -14.44
C ILE A 178 7.12 20.74 -14.91
N VAL A 179 8.10 20.64 -15.79
CA VAL A 179 8.87 21.76 -16.33
C VAL A 179 8.72 21.76 -17.84
N HIS A 180 8.38 22.92 -18.41
CA HIS A 180 8.36 23.16 -19.84
C HIS A 180 9.70 23.70 -20.33
N SER A 181 10.06 23.46 -21.57
CA SER A 181 11.31 23.92 -22.20
C SER A 181 11.55 25.44 -22.12
N SER A 182 10.47 26.23 -22.02
CA SER A 182 10.56 27.70 -21.81
C SER A 182 10.86 28.10 -20.36
N GLY A 183 11.02 27.17 -19.43
CA GLY A 183 11.25 27.42 -18.01
C GLY A 183 9.98 27.56 -17.15
N LYS A 184 8.77 27.46 -17.72
CA LYS A 184 7.55 27.37 -16.93
C LYS A 184 7.60 26.12 -16.07
N LYS A 185 7.09 26.22 -14.82
CA LYS A 185 7.13 25.12 -13.85
C LYS A 185 5.80 25.04 -13.08
N VAL A 186 5.30 23.83 -12.81
CA VAL A 186 4.07 23.59 -12.05
C VAL A 186 4.25 22.37 -11.16
N GLY A 187 3.73 22.44 -9.92
CA GLY A 187 3.76 21.34 -8.95
C GLY A 187 2.76 20.23 -9.28
N PHE A 188 3.00 19.02 -8.78
CA PHE A 188 2.10 17.89 -8.99
C PHE A 188 0.68 18.18 -8.49
N GLY A 189 0.55 18.84 -7.34
CA GLY A 189 -0.76 19.16 -6.75
C GLY A 189 -1.63 20.05 -7.64
N ASP A 190 -1.03 21.01 -8.32
CA ASP A 190 -1.74 21.96 -9.21
C ASP A 190 -2.27 21.31 -10.50
N LEU A 191 -1.87 20.06 -10.77
CA LEU A 191 -2.22 19.30 -11.96
C LEU A 191 -3.29 18.24 -11.68
N VAL A 192 -3.60 17.98 -10.41
CA VAL A 192 -4.48 16.90 -9.98
C VAL A 192 -5.85 16.95 -10.63
N GLU A 193 -6.47 18.13 -10.66
CA GLU A 193 -7.83 18.27 -11.20
C GLU A 193 -7.88 18.04 -12.72
N ILE A 194 -6.85 18.45 -13.44
CA ILE A 194 -6.76 18.19 -14.88
C ILE A 194 -6.44 16.71 -15.12
N ALA A 195 -5.45 16.17 -14.41
CA ALA A 195 -5.02 14.78 -14.57
C ALA A 195 -6.17 13.77 -14.34
N LYS A 196 -7.10 14.06 -13.42
CA LYS A 196 -8.30 13.23 -13.18
C LYS A 196 -9.21 13.09 -14.41
N THR A 197 -9.18 14.03 -15.33
CA THR A 197 -10.04 14.04 -16.51
C THR A 197 -9.41 13.32 -17.71
N LEU A 198 -8.11 13.07 -17.65
CA LEU A 198 -7.35 12.44 -18.73
C LEU A 198 -7.56 10.93 -18.79
N GLU A 199 -7.40 10.38 -19.97
CA GLU A 199 -7.31 8.94 -20.16
C GLU A 199 -5.96 8.42 -19.69
N ILE A 200 -5.97 7.19 -19.20
CA ILE A 200 -4.74 6.54 -18.75
C ILE A 200 -3.93 6.13 -19.98
N PRO A 201 -2.63 6.47 -20.04
CA PRO A 201 -1.78 6.15 -21.16
C PRO A 201 -1.64 4.63 -21.35
N SER A 202 -1.53 4.21 -22.62
CA SER A 202 -1.23 2.81 -22.93
C SER A 202 0.19 2.43 -22.52
N GLU A 203 0.42 1.15 -22.27
CA GLU A 203 1.74 0.66 -21.83
C GLU A 203 2.85 0.98 -22.82
N GLU A 204 2.54 0.89 -24.11
CA GLU A 204 3.47 1.13 -25.20
C GLU A 204 3.92 2.60 -25.29
N SER A 205 3.11 3.54 -24.77
CA SER A 205 3.43 4.96 -24.75
C SER A 205 4.31 5.38 -23.58
N LEU A 206 4.50 4.49 -22.58
CA LEU A 206 5.22 4.83 -21.36
C LEU A 206 6.72 4.98 -21.61
N LYS A 207 7.29 6.04 -21.05
CA LYS A 207 8.74 6.29 -21.06
C LYS A 207 9.31 6.07 -19.68
N TYR A 208 10.15 5.03 -19.56
CA TYR A 208 10.83 4.68 -18.31
C TYR A 208 12.15 5.44 -18.16
N LYS A 209 12.52 5.73 -16.91
CA LYS A 209 13.83 6.27 -16.59
C LYS A 209 14.94 5.28 -16.94
N SER A 210 16.06 5.81 -17.40
CA SER A 210 17.29 5.03 -17.53
C SER A 210 17.89 4.78 -16.13
N PRO A 211 18.51 3.62 -15.89
CA PRO A 211 19.17 3.33 -14.61
C PRO A 211 20.20 4.38 -14.15
N LYS A 212 20.85 5.08 -15.09
CA LYS A 212 21.79 6.18 -14.79
C LYS A 212 21.10 7.39 -14.15
N ASP A 213 19.80 7.55 -14.37
CA ASP A 213 19.02 8.71 -13.91
C ASP A 213 18.28 8.42 -12.59
N PHE A 214 18.47 7.23 -12.00
CA PHE A 214 17.85 6.87 -10.75
C PHE A 214 18.33 7.71 -9.57
N LYS A 215 17.38 8.23 -8.80
CA LYS A 215 17.62 9.06 -7.61
C LYS A 215 17.56 8.22 -6.32
N TYR A 216 16.67 7.25 -6.25
CA TYR A 216 16.41 6.42 -5.08
C TYR A 216 16.78 4.96 -5.29
N ILE A 217 16.51 4.41 -6.48
CA ILE A 217 16.81 3.02 -6.81
C ILE A 217 18.33 2.81 -6.80
N GLY A 218 18.80 1.85 -6.00
CA GLY A 218 20.22 1.56 -5.85
C GLY A 218 21.00 2.61 -5.05
N LYS A 219 20.33 3.56 -4.39
CA LYS A 219 20.93 4.54 -3.50
C LYS A 219 20.50 4.29 -2.06
N TYR A 220 21.26 4.85 -1.12
CA TYR A 220 20.85 4.82 0.28
C TYR A 220 19.63 5.71 0.49
N LEU A 221 18.58 5.12 1.03
CA LEU A 221 17.38 5.83 1.46
C LEU A 221 17.08 5.41 2.89
N LYS A 222 16.91 6.39 3.81
CA LYS A 222 16.52 6.09 5.19
C LYS A 222 15.18 5.37 5.20
N GLY A 223 15.11 4.24 5.89
CA GLY A 223 13.86 3.48 6.03
C GLY A 223 12.78 4.32 6.71
N VAL A 224 11.55 4.24 6.21
CA VAL A 224 10.42 5.02 6.71
C VAL A 224 10.07 4.71 8.17
N ASP A 225 10.43 3.53 8.67
CA ASP A 225 10.11 3.06 10.01
C ASP A 225 11.30 3.16 11.00
N VAL A 226 12.46 3.57 10.54
CA VAL A 226 13.72 3.49 11.35
C VAL A 226 13.60 4.30 12.64
N GLU A 227 12.94 5.45 12.61
CA GLU A 227 12.80 6.31 13.77
C GLU A 227 11.92 5.67 14.84
N GLU A 228 10.80 5.10 14.45
CA GLU A 228 9.86 4.40 15.35
C GLU A 228 10.53 3.16 15.97
N TYR A 229 11.33 2.43 15.20
CA TYR A 229 12.09 1.28 15.72
C TYR A 229 13.17 1.73 16.71
N ALA A 230 13.89 2.80 16.39
CA ALA A 230 14.99 3.28 17.22
C ALA A 230 14.54 3.87 18.57
N ASN A 231 13.39 4.52 18.61
CA ASN A 231 12.85 5.13 19.84
C ASN A 231 11.84 4.24 20.57
N GLY A 232 11.51 3.06 20.04
CA GLY A 232 10.58 2.09 20.62
C GLY A 232 9.11 2.46 20.50
N SER A 233 8.73 3.44 19.67
CA SER A 233 7.33 3.81 19.42
C SER A 233 6.64 2.94 18.35
N ALA A 234 7.40 2.09 17.66
CA ALA A 234 6.83 1.17 16.66
C ALA A 234 5.80 0.23 17.28
N ILE A 235 4.66 0.11 16.61
CA ILE A 235 3.57 -0.76 17.05
C ILE A 235 3.54 -2.01 16.18
N PHE A 236 3.85 -3.15 16.77
CA PHE A 236 3.81 -4.46 16.10
C PHE A 236 2.45 -5.14 16.30
N GLY A 237 2.23 -6.26 15.59
CA GLY A 237 0.98 -7.02 15.70
C GLY A 237 0.66 -7.45 17.13
N LEU A 238 1.68 -7.80 17.93
CA LEU A 238 1.54 -8.19 19.33
C LEU A 238 1.04 -7.03 20.22
N ASP A 239 1.35 -5.80 19.85
CA ASP A 239 1.00 -4.59 20.62
C ASP A 239 -0.40 -4.08 20.29
N LYS A 240 -0.99 -4.55 19.20
CA LYS A 240 -2.33 -4.11 18.80
C LYS A 240 -3.37 -4.49 19.82
N ARG A 241 -4.24 -3.53 20.13
CA ARG A 241 -5.39 -3.70 21.02
C ARG A 241 -6.64 -3.18 20.32
N LEU A 242 -7.67 -3.99 20.29
CA LEU A 242 -8.97 -3.65 19.71
C LEU A 242 -10.04 -3.70 20.82
N PRO A 243 -11.12 -2.92 20.69
CA PRO A 243 -12.26 -3.05 21.59
C PRO A 243 -12.77 -4.50 21.62
N ASN A 244 -12.98 -5.03 22.81
CA ASN A 244 -13.43 -6.42 23.04
C ASN A 244 -12.48 -7.51 22.52
N MET A 245 -11.20 -7.21 22.29
CA MET A 245 -10.19 -8.18 21.89
C MET A 245 -10.06 -9.29 22.94
N LYS A 246 -10.06 -10.53 22.46
CA LYS A 246 -9.81 -11.71 23.29
C LYS A 246 -8.39 -12.23 23.03
N PHE A 247 -7.77 -12.74 24.05
CA PHE A 247 -6.47 -13.39 23.99
C PHE A 247 -6.65 -14.89 24.06
N VAL A 248 -5.96 -15.62 23.20
CA VAL A 248 -6.05 -17.08 23.13
C VAL A 248 -4.66 -17.68 23.27
N ALA A 249 -4.52 -18.66 24.16
CA ALA A 249 -3.34 -19.50 24.23
C ALA A 249 -3.62 -20.84 23.54
N ILE A 250 -2.68 -21.28 22.72
CA ILE A 250 -2.79 -22.57 22.00
C ILE A 250 -1.85 -23.58 22.64
N ALA A 251 -2.42 -24.63 23.25
CA ALA A 251 -1.67 -25.80 23.65
C ALA A 251 -1.55 -26.76 22.45
N ARG A 252 -0.34 -27.06 22.04
CA ARG A 252 -0.08 -27.97 20.93
C ARG A 252 0.34 -29.35 21.43
N CYS A 253 -0.06 -30.39 20.72
CA CYS A 253 0.43 -31.73 20.98
C CYS A 253 1.97 -31.77 20.81
N PRO A 254 2.72 -32.33 21.80
CA PRO A 254 4.18 -32.39 21.72
C PRO A 254 4.70 -33.39 20.69
N VAL A 255 3.83 -34.25 20.16
CA VAL A 255 4.18 -35.23 19.14
C VAL A 255 3.44 -34.97 17.83
N THR A 256 4.09 -35.21 16.70
CA THR A 256 3.50 -35.12 15.38
C THR A 256 2.35 -36.13 15.25
N PHE A 257 1.25 -35.71 14.62
CA PHE A 257 0.02 -36.50 14.44
C PHE A 257 -0.67 -36.93 15.75
N GLY A 258 -0.32 -36.33 16.88
CA GLY A 258 -1.03 -36.55 18.11
C GLY A 258 -2.48 -36.08 18.05
N THR A 259 -3.39 -36.76 18.77
CA THR A 259 -4.81 -36.46 18.87
C THR A 259 -5.20 -36.01 20.27
N VAL A 260 -6.11 -35.06 20.36
CA VAL A 260 -6.64 -34.62 21.66
C VAL A 260 -7.57 -35.71 22.20
N LYS A 261 -7.26 -36.25 23.36
CA LYS A 261 -8.12 -37.22 24.06
C LYS A 261 -9.23 -36.53 24.87
N SER A 262 -8.85 -35.52 25.61
CA SER A 262 -9.80 -34.74 26.44
C SER A 262 -9.17 -33.38 26.75
N PHE A 263 -9.99 -32.41 27.08
CA PHE A 263 -9.57 -31.13 27.63
C PHE A 263 -10.62 -30.59 28.59
N ASP A 264 -10.19 -29.88 29.62
CA ASP A 264 -11.06 -29.17 30.54
C ASP A 264 -11.19 -27.70 30.07
N LYS A 265 -12.42 -27.26 29.83
CA LYS A 265 -12.76 -25.91 29.40
C LYS A 265 -13.37 -25.05 30.50
N THR A 266 -13.52 -25.57 31.72
CA THR A 266 -14.27 -24.96 32.82
C THR A 266 -13.75 -23.56 33.17
N GLN A 267 -12.44 -23.30 33.01
CA GLN A 267 -11.83 -22.00 33.29
C GLN A 267 -11.69 -21.08 32.07
N ALA A 268 -12.06 -21.57 30.88
CA ALA A 268 -11.88 -20.82 29.62
C ALA A 268 -13.20 -20.28 29.05
N LEU A 269 -14.35 -20.67 29.61
CA LEU A 269 -15.68 -20.28 29.12
C LEU A 269 -16.45 -19.43 30.13
#